data_2b4a2f57e9a4b1b56d2e2a7626e874f4
#
_entry.id   2b4a2f57e9a4b1b56d2e2a7626e874f4
#
_cell.length_a   1.000
_cell.length_b   1.000
_cell.length_c   1.000
_cell.angle_alpha   90.00
_cell.angle_beta   90.00
_cell.angle_gamma   90.00
#
_symmetry.space_group_name_H-M   'P 1'
#
loop_
_entity.id
_entity.type
_entity.pdbx_description
1 polymer ?
#
loop_
_entity_poly.entity_id
_entity_poly.type
_entity_poly.pdbx_seq_one_letter_code
_entity_poly.pdbx_strand_id
1 'polypeptide(L)'
;MLHALLGYAQRTGLHAEPGFSPQTIRWAICADDDGNYLGVVPLGSDKKGLAFRLLPTQAQSALVGKGGVRAQPLWDTVGSVLLWSKDEKRKPPDRERHDNFLLLLRSATEVIPECQAAVTLLSDPDALGRARADIEKQGPPAARPEDKMTVRIGDRLLVDMAAVPAWWREHYRALQKARESTGKSRGENGAMLDLLTGDVVTPAYTHDTKIKGLAGIGGLPQGDALVSFDKAAFTSFGLEKSRNAAMAEESAKRYAESLNHLIQTNGRILAGAMVVPWFKEGVAAEDDPFTWIVEAPEHTARIAEARAAELLEAIRKGTRPDLAGNRYYAVTLSGAAGRVMVRDWIEGEFEELAAAVAAWFTDLAIVWADGSALASPPKFMAVVGALVRELKDAPASLVAELWRAAARRKAVPRAALARALGRARLAFLADESPRVAGLALIKAYHTRINSWGYPAMQPYLNENHPDVAYHAGRLLAVLARLQYAALGEVGAGVVQRYYIAASQTPALVLGRLIGNSKNHLSKLDGGLSFWFENRIAEIVGRFGDRLPRTLDLEGQSLFALGYYQQLAHDRASRPAAKEEAINA
;
A
#
# COMPACT_ATOMS: atom_id res chain seq x y z
N MET A 1 5.08 3.03 -15.87
CA MET A 1 3.85 3.09 -15.10
C MET A 1 2.65 3.57 -15.92
N LEU A 2 2.60 4.82 -16.40
CA LEU A 2 1.40 5.36 -17.07
C LEU A 2 1.02 4.58 -18.32
N HIS A 3 1.98 4.15 -19.16
CA HIS A 3 1.70 3.25 -20.30
C HIS A 3 1.11 1.90 -19.88
N ALA A 4 1.57 1.33 -18.75
CA ALA A 4 1.00 0.08 -18.25
C ALA A 4 -0.46 0.26 -17.79
N LEU A 5 -0.80 1.42 -17.22
CA LEU A 5 -2.19 1.78 -16.88
C LEU A 5 -3.07 1.99 -18.12
N LEU A 6 -2.54 2.61 -19.18
CA LEU A 6 -3.27 2.69 -20.46
C LEU A 6 -3.54 1.32 -21.06
N GLY A 7 -2.52 0.44 -21.08
CA GLY A 7 -2.68 -0.93 -21.54
C GLY A 7 -3.72 -1.70 -20.71
N TYR A 8 -3.79 -1.44 -19.40
CA TYR A 8 -4.81 -2.00 -18.52
C TYR A 8 -6.22 -1.54 -18.94
N ALA A 9 -6.42 -0.21 -19.14
CA ALA A 9 -7.70 0.33 -19.57
C ALA A 9 -8.19 -0.28 -20.89
N GLN A 10 -7.29 -0.44 -21.86
CA GLN A 10 -7.61 -1.02 -23.17
C GLN A 10 -8.10 -2.47 -23.05
N ARG A 11 -7.39 -3.29 -22.25
CA ARG A 11 -7.75 -4.72 -22.09
C ARG A 11 -9.04 -4.91 -21.29
N THR A 12 -9.27 -4.10 -20.26
CA THR A 12 -10.44 -4.24 -19.40
C THR A 12 -11.69 -3.52 -19.91
N GLY A 13 -11.57 -2.82 -21.04
CA GLY A 13 -12.68 -2.02 -21.59
C GLY A 13 -13.10 -0.89 -20.65
N LEU A 14 -12.20 -0.36 -19.84
CA LEU A 14 -12.48 0.77 -18.95
C LEU A 14 -12.76 2.01 -19.81
N HIS A 15 -14.02 2.42 -19.81
CA HIS A 15 -14.44 3.64 -20.49
C HIS A 15 -13.99 4.86 -19.68
N ALA A 16 -13.13 5.66 -20.26
CA ALA A 16 -12.65 6.93 -19.70
C ALA A 16 -12.98 8.09 -20.64
N GLU A 17 -14.23 8.16 -21.08
CA GLU A 17 -14.68 9.21 -21.99
C GLU A 17 -14.67 10.57 -21.29
N PRO A 18 -14.04 11.63 -21.88
CA PRO A 18 -14.12 12.99 -21.38
C PRO A 18 -15.57 13.44 -21.18
N GLY A 19 -15.82 14.16 -20.09
CA GLY A 19 -17.17 14.60 -19.76
C GLY A 19 -18.10 13.54 -19.17
N PHE A 20 -17.67 12.30 -18.97
CA PHE A 20 -18.45 11.25 -18.32
C PHE A 20 -17.69 10.61 -17.16
N SER A 21 -18.40 10.12 -16.15
CA SER A 21 -17.80 9.32 -15.07
C SER A 21 -18.82 8.37 -14.43
N PRO A 22 -18.37 7.26 -13.83
CA PRO A 22 -19.25 6.42 -13.02
C PRO A 22 -19.71 7.19 -11.79
N GLN A 23 -21.01 7.15 -11.50
CA GLN A 23 -21.64 7.82 -10.36
C GLN A 23 -22.69 6.92 -9.72
N THR A 24 -22.89 7.11 -8.42
CA THR A 24 -24.01 6.51 -7.69
C THR A 24 -24.96 7.63 -7.27
N ILE A 25 -26.23 7.54 -7.68
CA ILE A 25 -27.29 8.51 -7.36
C ILE A 25 -28.22 7.87 -6.35
N ARG A 26 -28.50 8.58 -5.28
CA ARG A 26 -29.29 8.06 -4.16
C ARG A 26 -30.75 8.44 -4.22
N TRP A 27 -31.08 9.58 -4.78
CA TRP A 27 -32.41 10.16 -4.74
C TRP A 27 -32.91 10.57 -6.13
N ALA A 28 -34.22 10.50 -6.33
CA ALA A 28 -34.88 11.13 -7.46
C ALA A 28 -36.05 11.99 -6.97
N ILE A 29 -36.13 13.22 -7.47
CA ILE A 29 -37.34 14.02 -7.41
C ILE A 29 -38.23 13.65 -8.61
N CYS A 30 -39.50 13.41 -8.38
CA CYS A 30 -40.44 12.87 -9.37
C CYS A 30 -41.48 13.89 -9.75
N ALA A 31 -41.80 13.98 -11.08
CA ALA A 31 -42.92 14.72 -11.62
C ALA A 31 -43.64 13.90 -12.72
N ASP A 32 -44.84 14.32 -13.07
CA ASP A 32 -45.51 13.89 -14.29
C ASP A 32 -44.95 14.58 -15.53
N ASP A 33 -45.51 14.27 -16.70
CA ASP A 33 -45.03 14.81 -17.97
C ASP A 33 -45.30 16.35 -18.12
N ASP A 34 -46.18 16.91 -17.32
CA ASP A 34 -46.47 18.36 -17.26
C ASP A 34 -45.56 19.10 -16.26
N GLY A 35 -44.77 18.36 -15.45
CA GLY A 35 -43.88 18.90 -14.44
C GLY A 35 -44.53 19.09 -13.07
N ASN A 36 -45.72 18.51 -12.81
CA ASN A 36 -46.35 18.55 -11.50
C ASN A 36 -45.61 17.60 -10.52
N TYR A 37 -45.35 18.09 -9.33
CA TYR A 37 -44.64 17.34 -8.30
C TYR A 37 -45.39 16.10 -7.79
N LEU A 38 -44.75 14.95 -7.83
CA LEU A 38 -45.29 13.66 -7.37
C LEU A 38 -44.64 13.12 -6.07
N GLY A 39 -43.39 13.49 -5.79
CA GLY A 39 -42.70 13.00 -4.60
C GLY A 39 -41.19 12.93 -4.73
N VAL A 40 -40.51 12.46 -3.66
CA VAL A 40 -39.07 12.14 -3.66
C VAL A 40 -38.90 10.67 -3.30
N VAL A 41 -38.14 9.94 -4.08
CA VAL A 41 -37.93 8.51 -3.90
C VAL A 41 -36.43 8.15 -3.78
N PRO A 42 -36.08 7.15 -2.95
CA PRO A 42 -34.75 6.60 -2.95
C PRO A 42 -34.53 5.74 -4.21
N LEU A 43 -33.31 5.74 -4.74
CA LEU A 43 -32.89 4.89 -5.85
C LEU A 43 -32.03 3.74 -5.35
N GLY A 44 -32.18 2.55 -5.93
CA GLY A 44 -31.46 1.35 -5.56
C GLY A 44 -32.00 0.67 -4.30
N SER A 45 -31.46 -0.51 -4.00
CA SER A 45 -31.87 -1.35 -2.86
C SER A 45 -31.04 -1.14 -1.60
N ASP A 46 -29.95 -0.41 -1.69
CA ASP A 46 -29.03 -0.16 -0.58
C ASP A 46 -28.90 1.33 -0.23
N LYS A 47 -28.20 1.60 0.88
CA LYS A 47 -27.95 2.97 1.38
C LYS A 47 -27.09 3.82 0.43
N LYS A 48 -26.44 3.21 -0.58
CA LYS A 48 -25.55 3.92 -1.52
C LYS A 48 -26.33 4.51 -2.68
N GLY A 49 -27.42 3.87 -3.11
CA GLY A 49 -28.23 4.27 -4.25
C GLY A 49 -27.97 3.45 -5.51
N LEU A 50 -28.48 3.89 -6.65
CA LEU A 50 -28.33 3.24 -7.95
C LEU A 50 -27.02 3.68 -8.63
N ALA A 51 -26.21 2.70 -9.04
CA ALA A 51 -24.93 2.93 -9.71
C ALA A 51 -25.11 3.03 -11.23
N PHE A 52 -24.55 4.07 -11.81
CA PHE A 52 -24.50 4.31 -13.26
C PHE A 52 -23.05 4.28 -13.72
N ARG A 53 -22.76 3.55 -14.78
CA ARG A 53 -21.39 3.40 -15.32
C ARG A 53 -20.90 4.64 -16.08
N LEU A 54 -21.81 5.35 -16.75
CA LEU A 54 -21.47 6.44 -17.65
C LEU A 54 -22.49 7.58 -17.49
N LEU A 55 -22.23 8.51 -16.57
CA LEU A 55 -23.06 9.70 -16.42
C LEU A 55 -22.35 10.96 -16.91
N PRO A 56 -23.09 11.89 -17.53
CA PRO A 56 -22.61 13.23 -17.82
C PRO A 56 -22.03 13.87 -16.57
N THR A 57 -20.80 14.39 -16.65
CA THR A 57 -20.10 14.92 -15.48
C THR A 57 -19.20 16.07 -15.88
N GLN A 58 -19.28 17.18 -15.15
CA GLN A 58 -18.30 18.26 -15.24
C GLN A 58 -17.16 18.04 -14.25
N ALA A 59 -15.96 18.46 -14.63
CA ALA A 59 -14.79 18.43 -13.77
C ALA A 59 -14.99 19.31 -12.52
N GLN A 60 -14.36 18.94 -11.41
CA GLN A 60 -14.44 19.71 -10.16
C GLN A 60 -13.92 21.14 -10.33
N SER A 61 -12.91 21.36 -11.15
CA SER A 61 -12.39 22.68 -11.50
C SER A 61 -13.45 23.58 -12.14
N ALA A 62 -14.37 23.00 -12.93
CA ALA A 62 -15.48 23.72 -13.54
C ALA A 62 -16.57 24.08 -12.51
N LEU A 63 -16.74 23.26 -11.47
CA LEU A 63 -17.78 23.46 -10.46
C LEU A 63 -17.44 24.56 -9.43
N VAL A 64 -16.16 24.88 -9.24
CA VAL A 64 -15.69 25.87 -8.25
C VAL A 64 -15.06 27.12 -8.86
N GLY A 65 -14.89 27.17 -10.18
CA GLY A 65 -14.28 28.29 -10.90
C GLY A 65 -15.23 29.49 -11.05
N LYS A 66 -14.70 30.71 -11.02
CA LYS A 66 -15.48 31.93 -11.36
C LYS A 66 -15.80 31.92 -12.87
N GLY A 67 -17.08 32.05 -13.23
CA GLY A 67 -17.55 32.19 -14.62
C GLY A 67 -17.79 30.86 -15.37
N GLY A 68 -17.80 29.70 -14.70
CA GLY A 68 -18.22 28.41 -15.25
C GLY A 68 -19.64 28.02 -14.87
N VAL A 69 -20.24 27.09 -15.61
CA VAL A 69 -21.51 26.46 -15.20
C VAL A 69 -21.22 25.54 -14.02
N ARG A 70 -21.65 25.96 -12.83
CA ARG A 70 -21.28 25.34 -11.54
C ARG A 70 -22.12 24.14 -11.14
N ALA A 71 -22.87 23.54 -12.05
CA ALA A 71 -23.75 22.40 -11.77
C ALA A 71 -23.34 21.16 -12.56
N GLN A 72 -23.69 20.00 -12.07
CA GLN A 72 -23.60 18.75 -12.84
C GLN A 72 -24.79 18.67 -13.83
N PRO A 73 -24.61 18.05 -15.01
CA PRO A 73 -25.69 17.90 -15.98
C PRO A 73 -26.65 16.76 -15.58
N LEU A 74 -27.96 17.07 -15.54
CA LEU A 74 -29.07 16.14 -15.25
C LEU A 74 -29.08 15.48 -13.88
N TRP A 75 -28.08 15.75 -13.03
CA TRP A 75 -28.00 15.35 -11.64
C TRP A 75 -27.12 16.32 -10.85
N ASP A 76 -27.38 16.50 -9.56
CA ASP A 76 -26.49 17.26 -8.67
C ASP A 76 -26.71 16.83 -7.21
N THR A 77 -26.17 17.55 -6.26
CA THR A 77 -26.43 17.30 -4.84
C THR A 77 -27.88 17.65 -4.48
N VAL A 78 -28.46 16.95 -3.50
CA VAL A 78 -29.79 17.25 -2.98
C VAL A 78 -29.89 18.72 -2.57
N GLY A 79 -28.85 19.24 -1.92
CA GLY A 79 -28.79 20.64 -1.52
C GLY A 79 -28.87 21.63 -2.67
N SER A 80 -28.30 21.30 -3.83
CA SER A 80 -28.37 22.14 -5.02
C SER A 80 -29.68 21.99 -5.77
N VAL A 81 -30.16 20.75 -5.97
CA VAL A 81 -31.39 20.48 -6.73
C VAL A 81 -32.63 21.01 -6.01
N LEU A 82 -32.73 20.82 -4.68
CA LEU A 82 -33.89 21.23 -3.89
C LEU A 82 -33.72 22.58 -3.18
N LEU A 83 -32.59 23.26 -3.33
CA LEU A 83 -32.25 24.43 -2.50
C LEU A 83 -32.41 24.13 -1.02
N TRP A 84 -31.83 23.00 -0.57
CA TRP A 84 -32.00 22.49 0.79
C TRP A 84 -30.69 22.46 1.58
N SER A 85 -30.80 22.85 2.86
CA SER A 85 -29.70 22.76 3.82
C SER A 85 -30.24 22.32 5.18
N LYS A 86 -29.46 21.55 5.94
CA LYS A 86 -29.81 21.20 7.33
C LYS A 86 -29.63 22.35 8.33
N ASP A 87 -28.78 23.30 8.00
CA ASP A 87 -28.50 24.48 8.81
C ASP A 87 -28.28 25.69 7.88
N GLU A 88 -29.34 26.33 7.52
CA GLU A 88 -29.34 27.48 6.59
C GLU A 88 -28.54 28.67 7.12
N LYS A 89 -28.45 28.84 8.45
CA LYS A 89 -27.70 29.93 9.07
C LYS A 89 -26.20 29.74 8.91
N ARG A 90 -25.72 28.51 8.98
CA ARG A 90 -24.30 28.16 8.86
C ARG A 90 -23.86 27.92 7.42
N LYS A 91 -24.71 27.31 6.62
CA LYS A 91 -24.45 26.98 5.21
C LYS A 91 -25.74 27.16 4.41
N PRO A 92 -25.98 28.38 3.88
CA PRO A 92 -27.17 28.63 3.05
C PRO A 92 -27.13 27.78 1.77
N PRO A 93 -28.30 27.45 1.19
CA PRO A 93 -28.38 26.77 -0.09
C PRO A 93 -27.67 27.54 -1.20
N ASP A 94 -26.99 26.82 -2.11
CA ASP A 94 -26.26 27.39 -3.24
C ASP A 94 -27.25 27.68 -4.41
N ARG A 95 -27.84 28.87 -4.39
CA ARG A 95 -28.80 29.32 -5.39
C ARG A 95 -28.15 29.45 -6.77
N GLU A 96 -26.92 29.97 -6.87
CA GLU A 96 -26.20 30.08 -8.14
C GLU A 96 -26.02 28.71 -8.80
N ARG A 97 -25.72 27.68 -8.01
CA ARG A 97 -25.58 26.31 -8.52
C ARG A 97 -26.92 25.72 -8.98
N HIS A 98 -27.99 26.01 -8.28
CA HIS A 98 -29.34 25.63 -8.67
C HIS A 98 -29.74 26.28 -10.01
N ASP A 99 -29.53 27.59 -10.16
CA ASP A 99 -29.84 28.32 -11.37
C ASP A 99 -29.03 27.78 -12.57
N ASN A 100 -27.76 27.44 -12.35
CA ASN A 100 -26.93 26.79 -13.37
C ASN A 100 -27.43 25.37 -13.72
N PHE A 101 -27.96 24.62 -12.74
CA PHE A 101 -28.61 23.33 -13.00
C PHE A 101 -29.83 23.48 -13.92
N LEU A 102 -30.68 24.47 -13.64
CA LEU A 102 -31.84 24.82 -14.52
C LEU A 102 -31.39 25.23 -15.93
N LEU A 103 -30.30 26.01 -16.06
CA LEU A 103 -29.76 26.39 -17.36
C LEU A 103 -29.30 25.17 -18.17
N LEU A 104 -28.66 24.19 -17.53
CA LEU A 104 -28.27 22.95 -18.18
C LEU A 104 -29.47 22.11 -18.62
N LEU A 105 -30.51 22.01 -17.79
CA LEU A 105 -31.77 21.34 -18.17
C LEU A 105 -32.42 22.02 -19.39
N ARG A 106 -32.50 23.36 -19.40
CA ARG A 106 -33.02 24.12 -20.54
C ARG A 106 -32.23 23.89 -21.82
N SER A 107 -30.89 23.78 -21.74
CA SER A 107 -30.06 23.51 -22.92
C SER A 107 -30.25 22.09 -23.48
N ALA A 108 -30.85 21.19 -22.71
CA ALA A 108 -31.15 19.83 -23.13
C ALA A 108 -32.54 19.65 -23.74
N THR A 109 -33.46 20.60 -23.59
CA THR A 109 -34.89 20.45 -23.95
C THR A 109 -35.13 20.13 -25.41
N GLU A 110 -34.32 20.62 -26.34
CA GLU A 110 -34.47 20.34 -27.78
C GLU A 110 -34.18 18.87 -28.12
N VAL A 111 -33.31 18.22 -27.36
CA VAL A 111 -32.88 16.83 -27.59
C VAL A 111 -33.54 15.85 -26.60
N ILE A 112 -33.87 16.34 -25.41
CA ILE A 112 -34.51 15.59 -24.32
C ILE A 112 -35.73 16.40 -23.86
N PRO A 113 -36.90 16.23 -24.50
CA PRO A 113 -38.09 17.05 -24.22
C PRO A 113 -38.56 16.99 -22.77
N GLU A 114 -38.33 15.86 -22.08
CA GLU A 114 -38.67 15.66 -20.66
C GLU A 114 -37.94 16.64 -19.74
N CYS A 115 -36.85 17.23 -20.18
CA CYS A 115 -36.16 18.28 -19.43
C CYS A 115 -37.03 19.53 -19.24
N GLN A 116 -38.03 19.78 -20.13
CA GLN A 116 -38.97 20.89 -19.95
C GLN A 116 -39.83 20.70 -18.70
N ALA A 117 -40.38 19.50 -18.49
CA ALA A 117 -41.12 19.15 -17.27
C ALA A 117 -40.26 19.30 -16.01
N ALA A 118 -38.98 18.88 -16.09
CA ALA A 118 -38.04 19.07 -14.98
C ALA A 118 -37.74 20.55 -14.68
N VAL A 119 -37.64 21.39 -15.70
CA VAL A 119 -37.50 22.85 -15.53
C VAL A 119 -38.75 23.44 -14.87
N THR A 120 -39.94 23.04 -15.28
CA THR A 120 -41.21 23.47 -14.68
C THR A 120 -41.25 23.08 -13.21
N LEU A 121 -41.01 21.81 -12.89
CA LEU A 121 -40.94 21.28 -11.51
C LEU A 121 -40.00 22.08 -10.60
N LEU A 122 -38.75 22.25 -11.05
CA LEU A 122 -37.71 22.85 -10.23
C LEU A 122 -37.72 24.38 -10.20
N SER A 123 -38.52 25.02 -11.04
CA SER A 123 -38.77 26.45 -11.03
C SER A 123 -39.97 26.84 -10.13
N ASP A 124 -40.78 25.86 -9.68
CA ASP A 124 -41.90 26.06 -8.77
C ASP A 124 -41.46 26.05 -7.29
N PRO A 125 -41.56 27.19 -6.57
CA PRO A 125 -41.18 27.26 -5.14
C PRO A 125 -42.04 26.35 -4.25
N ASP A 126 -43.31 26.12 -4.58
CA ASP A 126 -44.21 25.27 -3.80
C ASP A 126 -43.88 23.79 -3.99
N ALA A 127 -43.52 23.37 -5.18
CA ALA A 127 -43.01 22.03 -5.48
C ALA A 127 -41.70 21.77 -4.71
N LEU A 128 -40.74 22.70 -4.74
CA LEU A 128 -39.50 22.61 -3.96
C LEU A 128 -39.77 22.60 -2.47
N GLY A 129 -40.76 23.34 -1.96
CA GLY A 129 -41.18 23.31 -0.56
C GLY A 129 -41.68 21.93 -0.14
N ARG A 130 -42.54 21.30 -0.94
CA ARG A 130 -43.03 19.94 -0.73
C ARG A 130 -41.92 18.92 -0.81
N ALA A 131 -41.02 19.01 -1.80
CA ALA A 131 -39.88 18.11 -1.94
C ALA A 131 -38.92 18.16 -0.74
N ARG A 132 -38.67 19.36 -0.17
CA ARG A 132 -37.87 19.52 1.06
C ARG A 132 -38.55 18.87 2.26
N ALA A 133 -39.86 19.06 2.43
CA ALA A 133 -40.60 18.40 3.50
C ALA A 133 -40.59 16.87 3.37
N ASP A 134 -40.66 16.35 2.14
CA ASP A 134 -40.65 14.91 1.91
C ASP A 134 -39.27 14.28 2.08
N ILE A 135 -38.18 14.96 1.66
CA ILE A 135 -36.82 14.45 1.87
C ILE A 135 -36.44 14.41 3.36
N GLU A 136 -36.95 15.33 4.18
CA GLU A 136 -36.75 15.35 5.62
C GLU A 136 -37.48 14.21 6.36
N LYS A 137 -38.62 13.76 5.83
CA LYS A 137 -39.38 12.63 6.36
C LYS A 137 -38.80 11.27 6.00
N GLN A 138 -37.84 11.20 5.07
CA GLN A 138 -37.22 9.94 4.68
C GLN A 138 -36.52 9.27 5.86
N GLY A 139 -36.86 8.01 6.11
CA GLY A 139 -36.34 7.20 7.22
C GLY A 139 -34.83 6.90 7.14
N PRO A 140 -34.29 6.16 8.11
CA PRO A 140 -32.86 5.83 8.15
C PRO A 140 -32.39 5.04 6.92
N PRO A 141 -31.24 5.44 6.33
CA PRO A 141 -30.42 6.57 6.72
C PRO A 141 -30.97 7.88 6.16
N ALA A 142 -31.08 8.90 7.03
CA ALA A 142 -31.56 10.22 6.66
C ALA A 142 -30.81 10.82 5.46
N ALA A 143 -31.51 11.58 4.63
CA ALA A 143 -30.91 12.30 3.51
C ALA A 143 -29.90 13.34 3.98
N ARG A 144 -28.90 13.61 3.17
CA ARG A 144 -27.88 14.64 3.38
C ARG A 144 -27.87 15.62 2.22
N PRO A 145 -27.57 16.90 2.44
CA PRO A 145 -27.44 17.87 1.35
C PRO A 145 -26.40 17.46 0.29
N GLU A 146 -25.38 16.69 0.67
CA GLU A 146 -24.31 16.21 -0.21
C GLU A 146 -24.69 14.93 -0.99
N ASP A 147 -25.77 14.23 -0.64
CA ASP A 147 -26.26 13.08 -1.40
C ASP A 147 -26.61 13.51 -2.83
N LYS A 148 -26.48 12.62 -3.79
CA LYS A 148 -26.76 12.90 -5.20
C LYS A 148 -28.22 12.63 -5.54
N MET A 149 -28.78 13.51 -6.36
CA MET A 149 -30.16 13.49 -6.81
C MET A 149 -30.24 13.73 -8.32
N THR A 150 -31.17 13.05 -8.96
CA THR A 150 -31.60 13.29 -10.36
C THR A 150 -33.08 13.57 -10.40
N VAL A 151 -33.62 13.81 -11.60
CA VAL A 151 -35.06 14.01 -11.84
C VAL A 151 -35.63 12.79 -12.54
N ARG A 152 -36.85 12.39 -12.16
CA ARG A 152 -37.65 11.35 -12.80
C ARG A 152 -38.93 11.98 -13.34
N ILE A 153 -39.17 11.82 -14.62
CA ILE A 153 -40.40 12.27 -15.32
C ILE A 153 -41.17 11.02 -15.71
N GLY A 154 -42.40 10.92 -15.20
CA GLY A 154 -43.19 9.69 -15.33
C GLY A 154 -42.45 8.51 -14.71
N ASP A 155 -42.12 7.51 -15.51
CA ASP A 155 -41.37 6.30 -15.10
C ASP A 155 -39.88 6.34 -15.44
N ARG A 156 -39.38 7.40 -16.13
CA ARG A 156 -38.03 7.48 -16.68
C ARG A 156 -37.12 8.45 -15.90
N LEU A 157 -35.91 8.02 -15.57
CA LEU A 157 -34.87 8.91 -15.06
C LEU A 157 -34.25 9.71 -16.21
N LEU A 158 -34.10 11.03 -16.03
CA LEU A 158 -33.47 11.88 -17.06
C LEU A 158 -32.07 11.42 -17.42
N VAL A 159 -31.28 11.01 -16.44
CA VAL A 159 -29.89 10.54 -16.62
C VAL A 159 -29.77 9.26 -17.44
N ASP A 160 -30.84 8.47 -17.56
CA ASP A 160 -30.85 7.15 -18.22
C ASP A 160 -31.47 7.17 -19.63
N MET A 161 -31.83 8.34 -20.12
CA MET A 161 -32.41 8.47 -21.43
C MET A 161 -31.39 8.28 -22.55
N ALA A 162 -31.75 7.55 -23.59
CA ALA A 162 -30.88 7.19 -24.71
C ALA A 162 -30.22 8.39 -25.42
N ALA A 163 -30.87 9.54 -25.42
CA ALA A 163 -30.38 10.77 -26.05
C ALA A 163 -29.29 11.48 -25.21
N VAL A 164 -29.19 11.20 -23.92
CA VAL A 164 -28.29 11.90 -22.99
C VAL A 164 -26.80 11.82 -23.39
N PRO A 165 -26.22 10.66 -23.75
CA PRO A 165 -24.82 10.62 -24.14
C PRO A 165 -24.52 11.46 -25.40
N ALA A 166 -25.40 11.47 -26.41
CA ALA A 166 -25.19 12.23 -27.63
C ALA A 166 -25.26 13.74 -27.36
N TRP A 167 -26.32 14.20 -26.67
CA TRP A 167 -26.46 15.59 -26.25
C TRP A 167 -25.26 16.08 -25.46
N TRP A 168 -24.83 15.31 -24.44
CA TRP A 168 -23.77 15.75 -23.56
C TRP A 168 -22.40 15.81 -24.26
N ARG A 169 -22.09 14.88 -25.18
CA ARG A 169 -20.86 14.95 -26.00
C ARG A 169 -20.75 16.24 -26.77
N GLU A 170 -21.85 16.65 -27.42
CA GLU A 170 -21.88 17.88 -28.18
C GLU A 170 -21.77 19.12 -27.29
N HIS A 171 -22.57 19.16 -26.24
CA HIS A 171 -22.53 20.24 -25.25
C HIS A 171 -21.15 20.38 -24.58
N TYR A 172 -20.54 19.27 -24.19
CA TYR A 172 -19.21 19.24 -23.58
C TYR A 172 -18.12 19.76 -24.53
N ARG A 173 -18.16 19.38 -25.81
CA ARG A 173 -17.25 19.91 -26.83
C ARG A 173 -17.40 21.42 -27.00
N ALA A 174 -18.63 21.91 -27.00
CA ALA A 174 -18.91 23.36 -27.08
C ALA A 174 -18.34 24.09 -25.83
N LEU A 175 -18.52 23.53 -24.64
CA LEU A 175 -17.94 24.07 -23.41
C LEU A 175 -16.40 24.11 -23.45
N GLN A 176 -15.75 23.08 -23.97
CA GLN A 176 -14.29 23.06 -24.11
C GLN A 176 -13.81 24.14 -25.10
N LYS A 177 -14.43 24.27 -26.27
CA LYS A 177 -14.14 25.34 -27.25
C LYS A 177 -14.31 26.75 -26.64
N ALA A 178 -15.38 26.96 -25.88
CA ALA A 178 -15.63 28.24 -25.21
C ALA A 178 -14.55 28.55 -24.15
N ARG A 179 -14.08 27.56 -23.44
CA ARG A 179 -12.95 27.70 -22.47
C ARG A 179 -11.64 28.05 -23.18
N GLU A 180 -11.37 27.44 -24.33
CA GLU A 180 -10.20 27.73 -25.15
C GLU A 180 -10.22 29.18 -25.66
N SER A 181 -11.42 29.68 -26.07
CA SER A 181 -11.58 31.05 -26.60
C SER A 181 -11.56 32.15 -25.53
N THR A 182 -12.07 31.87 -24.33
CA THR A 182 -12.12 32.85 -23.22
C THR A 182 -10.90 32.78 -22.31
N GLY A 183 -10.01 31.79 -22.54
CA GLY A 183 -8.88 31.51 -21.69
C GLY A 183 -7.92 32.67 -21.54
N LYS A 184 -7.56 32.95 -20.31
CA LYS A 184 -6.39 33.74 -19.90
C LYS A 184 -5.06 33.13 -20.40
N SER A 185 -5.10 32.08 -21.18
CA SER A 185 -4.02 31.47 -21.94
C SER A 185 -3.75 32.23 -23.24
N ARG A 186 -3.45 33.53 -23.15
CA ARG A 186 -2.85 34.33 -24.23
C ARG A 186 -1.38 33.98 -24.49
N GLY A 187 -0.94 32.82 -24.11
CA GLY A 187 0.36 32.25 -24.45
C GLY A 187 0.12 30.99 -25.24
N GLU A 188 0.12 31.12 -26.59
CA GLU A 188 0.26 30.04 -27.57
C GLU A 188 -0.48 28.72 -27.23
N ASN A 189 -1.72 28.60 -27.69
CA ASN A 189 -2.44 27.33 -27.80
C ASN A 189 -1.75 26.39 -28.82
N GLY A 190 -0.48 26.08 -28.60
CA GLY A 190 0.28 25.16 -29.40
C GLY A 190 -0.15 23.73 -29.11
N ALA A 191 -0.50 22.98 -30.18
CA ALA A 191 -0.58 21.54 -30.10
C ALA A 191 0.76 20.98 -29.58
N MET A 192 0.71 19.98 -28.72
CA MET A 192 1.88 19.31 -28.13
C MET A 192 1.76 17.80 -28.34
N LEU A 193 2.89 17.10 -28.24
CA LEU A 193 2.86 15.64 -28.22
C LEU A 193 2.29 15.15 -26.90
N ASP A 194 1.29 14.29 -26.96
CA ASP A 194 0.80 13.55 -25.81
C ASP A 194 1.89 12.61 -25.31
N LEU A 195 2.29 12.76 -24.06
CA LEU A 195 3.40 11.97 -23.46
C LEU A 195 3.09 10.47 -23.38
N LEU A 196 1.84 10.05 -23.55
CA LEU A 196 1.44 8.65 -23.45
C LEU A 196 1.17 8.02 -24.82
N THR A 197 0.62 8.76 -25.77
CA THR A 197 0.25 8.21 -27.10
C THR A 197 1.23 8.61 -28.18
N GLY A 198 1.92 9.73 -28.02
CA GLY A 198 2.76 10.31 -29.07
C GLY A 198 1.98 11.09 -30.12
N ASP A 199 0.65 11.22 -29.98
CA ASP A 199 -0.19 11.98 -30.91
C ASP A 199 -0.06 13.48 -30.66
N VAL A 200 -0.29 14.27 -31.71
CA VAL A 200 -0.36 15.73 -31.59
C VAL A 200 -1.74 16.12 -31.06
N VAL A 201 -1.78 16.69 -29.86
CA VAL A 201 -3.03 16.99 -29.13
C VAL A 201 -3.03 18.39 -28.54
N THR A 202 -4.22 18.94 -28.24
CA THR A 202 -4.36 20.05 -27.29
C THR A 202 -4.29 19.48 -25.88
N PRO A 203 -3.28 19.82 -25.06
CA PRO A 203 -3.15 19.27 -23.71
C PRO A 203 -4.32 19.69 -22.81
N ALA A 204 -4.78 18.77 -21.97
CA ALA A 204 -5.70 19.12 -20.89
C ALA A 204 -5.12 20.23 -20.02
N TYR A 205 -5.93 21.20 -19.61
CA TYR A 205 -5.46 22.30 -18.76
C TYR A 205 -4.99 21.81 -17.39
N THR A 206 -5.74 20.85 -16.81
CA THR A 206 -5.39 20.15 -15.57
C THR A 206 -5.77 18.67 -15.70
N HIS A 207 -5.11 17.78 -14.94
CA HIS A 207 -5.51 16.38 -14.82
C HIS A 207 -6.52 16.28 -13.69
N ASP A 208 -7.81 16.44 -14.02
CA ASP A 208 -8.87 16.66 -13.03
C ASP A 208 -9.30 15.39 -12.28
N THR A 209 -9.10 14.20 -12.85
CA THR A 209 -9.46 12.94 -12.20
C THR A 209 -8.53 12.64 -11.02
N LYS A 210 -9.09 12.68 -9.81
CA LYS A 210 -8.34 12.41 -8.57
C LYS A 210 -8.18 10.93 -8.33
N ILE A 211 -7.05 10.56 -7.74
CA ILE A 211 -6.79 9.21 -7.25
C ILE A 211 -7.38 9.08 -5.85
N LYS A 212 -8.27 8.10 -5.68
CA LYS A 212 -9.03 7.85 -4.45
C LYS A 212 -8.45 6.65 -3.67
N GLY A 213 -8.89 6.49 -2.42
CA GLY A 213 -8.52 5.32 -1.62
C GLY A 213 -7.26 5.49 -0.76
N LEU A 214 -6.60 6.67 -0.78
CA LEU A 214 -5.36 6.93 -0.04
C LEU A 214 -5.58 7.62 1.32
N ALA A 215 -6.83 7.88 1.75
CA ALA A 215 -7.14 8.63 2.97
C ALA A 215 -6.50 8.01 4.23
N GLY A 216 -6.45 6.68 4.34
CA GLY A 216 -5.84 5.97 5.47
C GLY A 216 -4.30 6.02 5.52
N ILE A 217 -3.65 6.56 4.49
CA ILE A 217 -2.18 6.63 4.36
C ILE A 217 -1.70 8.04 3.96
N GLY A 218 -2.33 9.07 4.51
CA GLY A 218 -1.95 10.47 4.35
C GLY A 218 -2.58 11.21 3.18
N GLY A 219 -3.48 10.60 2.42
CA GLY A 219 -4.26 11.24 1.36
C GLY A 219 -5.53 11.92 1.87
N LEU A 220 -6.26 12.55 0.97
CA LEU A 220 -7.54 13.20 1.24
C LEU A 220 -8.73 12.28 0.91
N PRO A 221 -9.84 12.35 1.66
CA PRO A 221 -11.04 11.55 1.37
C PRO A 221 -11.62 11.80 -0.03
N GLN A 222 -11.56 13.04 -0.54
CA GLN A 222 -12.00 13.43 -1.89
C GLN A 222 -11.04 13.00 -3.00
N GLY A 223 -9.87 12.47 -2.64
CA GLY A 223 -8.81 12.03 -3.54
C GLY A 223 -7.70 13.05 -3.75
N ASP A 224 -6.60 12.57 -4.29
CA ASP A 224 -5.32 13.26 -4.44
C ASP A 224 -4.93 13.39 -5.91
N ALA A 225 -4.15 14.43 -6.26
CA ALA A 225 -3.64 14.61 -7.61
C ALA A 225 -2.36 13.77 -7.82
N LEU A 226 -2.32 12.95 -8.88
CA LEU A 226 -1.10 12.26 -9.30
C LEU A 226 -0.19 13.19 -10.10
N VAL A 227 -0.75 13.93 -11.05
CA VAL A 227 -0.03 14.92 -11.87
C VAL A 227 -0.64 16.29 -11.62
N SER A 228 0.16 17.24 -11.15
CA SER A 228 -0.31 18.61 -10.84
C SER A 228 0.85 19.60 -10.77
N PHE A 229 0.66 20.78 -11.37
CA PHE A 229 1.67 21.83 -11.51
C PHE A 229 1.05 23.19 -11.15
N ASP A 230 0.86 23.47 -9.86
CA ASP A 230 0.18 24.70 -9.39
C ASP A 230 1.10 25.84 -8.96
N LYS A 231 2.37 25.55 -8.69
CA LYS A 231 3.32 26.52 -8.17
C LYS A 231 4.04 27.27 -9.30
N ALA A 232 4.37 28.55 -9.08
CA ALA A 232 5.15 29.37 -10.01
C ALA A 232 6.50 28.71 -10.41
N ALA A 233 7.08 27.90 -9.52
CA ALA A 233 8.30 27.15 -9.82
C ALA A 233 8.18 26.20 -11.03
N PHE A 234 6.97 25.81 -11.41
CA PHE A 234 6.74 24.95 -12.57
C PHE A 234 6.60 25.71 -13.90
N THR A 235 6.70 27.03 -13.90
CA THR A 235 6.58 27.87 -15.12
C THR A 235 7.91 28.26 -15.72
N SER A 236 9.03 27.65 -15.30
CA SER A 236 10.41 28.00 -15.70
C SER A 236 10.66 27.99 -17.21
N PHE A 237 9.92 27.16 -17.97
CA PHE A 237 10.01 27.07 -19.42
C PHE A 237 8.80 27.71 -20.13
N GLY A 238 8.08 28.61 -19.46
CA GLY A 238 6.88 29.25 -20.00
C GLY A 238 5.67 28.30 -20.14
N LEU A 239 5.77 27.07 -19.61
CA LEU A 239 4.68 26.11 -19.62
C LEU A 239 3.84 26.25 -18.36
N GLU A 240 2.52 26.38 -18.52
CA GLU A 240 1.58 26.49 -17.41
C GLU A 240 0.82 25.17 -17.20
N LYS A 241 0.52 24.89 -15.92
CA LYS A 241 -0.31 23.75 -15.52
C LYS A 241 0.14 22.43 -16.17
N SER A 242 -0.81 21.67 -16.71
CA SER A 242 -0.53 20.34 -17.29
C SER A 242 0.23 20.37 -18.63
N ARG A 243 0.54 21.55 -19.18
CA ARG A 243 1.48 21.66 -20.32
C ARG A 243 2.90 21.15 -19.94
N ASN A 244 3.24 21.16 -18.65
CA ASN A 244 4.46 20.53 -18.12
C ASN A 244 4.47 18.99 -18.21
N ALA A 245 3.29 18.38 -18.42
CA ALA A 245 3.12 16.95 -18.69
C ALA A 245 1.97 16.81 -19.70
N ALA A 246 2.21 17.25 -20.93
CA ALA A 246 1.22 17.36 -21.98
C ALA A 246 0.56 16.01 -22.25
N MET A 247 -0.75 15.95 -22.07
CA MET A 247 -1.60 14.79 -22.35
C MET A 247 -2.98 15.26 -22.76
N ALA A 248 -3.63 14.55 -23.68
CA ALA A 248 -5.04 14.74 -23.96
C ALA A 248 -5.87 14.48 -22.69
N GLU A 249 -7.05 15.10 -22.59
CA GLU A 249 -7.97 14.86 -21.47
C GLU A 249 -8.31 13.37 -21.32
N GLU A 250 -8.51 12.69 -22.46
CA GLU A 250 -8.77 11.25 -22.50
C GLU A 250 -7.63 10.42 -21.92
N SER A 251 -6.37 10.70 -22.32
CA SER A 251 -5.19 10.01 -21.81
C SER A 251 -5.02 10.22 -20.30
N ALA A 252 -5.20 11.49 -19.85
CA ALA A 252 -5.14 11.85 -18.44
C ALA A 252 -6.21 11.12 -17.61
N LYS A 253 -7.42 11.02 -18.14
CA LYS A 253 -8.52 10.33 -17.48
C LYS A 253 -8.33 8.82 -17.46
N ARG A 254 -7.89 8.22 -18.58
CA ARG A 254 -7.67 6.77 -18.68
C ARG A 254 -6.69 6.26 -17.65
N TYR A 255 -5.51 6.89 -17.50
CA TYR A 255 -4.55 6.40 -16.49
C TYR A 255 -5.09 6.56 -15.06
N ALA A 256 -5.83 7.63 -14.78
CA ALA A 256 -6.35 7.89 -13.45
C ALA A 256 -7.49 6.93 -13.07
N GLU A 257 -8.43 6.68 -13.98
CA GLU A 257 -9.50 5.70 -13.77
C GLU A 257 -8.97 4.27 -13.68
N SER A 258 -7.94 3.92 -14.48
CA SER A 258 -7.27 2.62 -14.36
C SER A 258 -6.63 2.44 -12.99
N LEU A 259 -5.94 3.47 -12.49
CA LEU A 259 -5.33 3.40 -11.16
C LEU A 259 -6.40 3.35 -10.06
N ASN A 260 -7.48 4.11 -10.17
CA ASN A 260 -8.61 4.05 -9.23
C ASN A 260 -9.25 2.66 -9.20
N HIS A 261 -9.47 2.06 -10.36
CA HIS A 261 -10.02 0.70 -10.46
C HIS A 261 -9.07 -0.33 -9.83
N LEU A 262 -7.79 -0.26 -10.15
CA LEU A 262 -6.76 -1.14 -9.58
C LEU A 262 -6.62 -0.96 -8.06
N ILE A 263 -6.71 0.26 -7.54
CA ILE A 263 -6.72 0.51 -6.09
C ILE A 263 -7.90 -0.19 -5.42
N GLN A 264 -9.09 -0.15 -6.04
CA GLN A 264 -10.30 -0.77 -5.50
C GLN A 264 -10.24 -2.30 -5.54
N THR A 265 -9.68 -2.88 -6.60
CA THR A 265 -9.65 -4.34 -6.82
C THR A 265 -8.43 -5.01 -6.21
N ASN A 266 -7.26 -4.41 -6.33
CA ASN A 266 -5.97 -5.02 -6.03
C ASN A 266 -5.17 -4.26 -4.96
N GLY A 267 -5.64 -3.07 -4.54
CA GLY A 267 -4.91 -2.23 -3.58
C GLY A 267 -4.82 -2.88 -2.21
N ARG A 268 -3.61 -2.93 -1.65
CA ARG A 268 -3.31 -3.49 -0.33
C ARG A 268 -2.57 -2.47 0.52
N ILE A 269 -3.15 -2.10 1.65
CA ILE A 269 -2.50 -1.18 2.59
C ILE A 269 -1.47 -1.98 3.40
N LEU A 270 -0.21 -1.59 3.27
CA LEU A 270 0.93 -2.15 4.00
C LEU A 270 1.52 -1.05 4.88
N ALA A 271 1.02 -0.94 6.10
CA ALA A 271 1.36 0.14 7.04
C ALA A 271 1.13 1.55 6.46
N GLY A 272 2.18 2.39 6.29
CA GLY A 272 2.08 3.75 5.75
C GLY A 272 2.06 3.86 4.22
N ALA A 273 1.97 2.73 3.49
CA ALA A 273 1.95 2.68 2.04
C ALA A 273 0.83 1.78 1.50
N MET A 274 0.45 1.99 0.26
CA MET A 274 -0.43 1.09 -0.49
C MET A 274 0.35 0.50 -1.66
N VAL A 275 0.34 -0.81 -1.79
CA VAL A 275 0.84 -1.51 -2.96
C VAL A 275 -0.33 -1.91 -3.83
N VAL A 276 -0.22 -1.64 -5.12
CA VAL A 276 -1.23 -1.95 -6.13
C VAL A 276 -0.58 -2.84 -7.20
N PRO A 277 -0.65 -4.17 -7.05
CA PRO A 277 -0.12 -5.11 -8.02
C PRO A 277 -1.16 -5.47 -9.08
N TRP A 278 -0.70 -5.79 -10.30
CA TRP A 278 -1.52 -6.40 -11.35
C TRP A 278 -0.64 -7.11 -12.38
N PHE A 279 -1.26 -7.97 -13.16
CA PHE A 279 -0.62 -8.67 -14.27
C PHE A 279 -1.12 -8.15 -15.61
N LYS A 280 -0.33 -8.34 -16.67
CA LYS A 280 -0.76 -8.04 -18.03
C LYS A 280 -1.93 -8.91 -18.43
N GLU A 281 -1.79 -10.23 -18.27
CA GLU A 281 -2.87 -11.20 -18.44
C GLU A 281 -3.35 -11.67 -17.05
N GLY A 282 -4.62 -12.07 -16.92
CA GLY A 282 -5.19 -12.49 -15.65
C GLY A 282 -4.47 -13.70 -15.06
N VAL A 283 -4.17 -13.65 -13.76
CA VAL A 283 -3.58 -14.75 -13.00
C VAL A 283 -4.58 -15.16 -11.93
N ALA A 284 -4.79 -16.47 -11.76
CA ALA A 284 -5.66 -17.00 -10.71
C ALA A 284 -5.14 -16.63 -9.32
N ALA A 285 -6.02 -16.38 -8.36
CA ALA A 285 -5.64 -15.90 -7.03
C ALA A 285 -4.69 -16.86 -6.30
N GLU A 286 -4.88 -18.17 -6.49
CA GLU A 286 -4.02 -19.21 -5.95
C GLU A 286 -2.60 -19.24 -6.54
N ASP A 287 -2.41 -18.67 -7.73
CA ASP A 287 -1.15 -18.62 -8.47
C ASP A 287 -0.49 -17.23 -8.38
N ASP A 288 -1.09 -16.27 -7.68
CA ASP A 288 -0.58 -14.89 -7.54
C ASP A 288 0.54 -14.79 -6.50
N PRO A 289 1.83 -14.62 -6.92
CA PRO A 289 2.94 -14.52 -5.99
C PRO A 289 2.86 -13.28 -5.07
N PHE A 290 2.19 -12.21 -5.46
CA PHE A 290 1.98 -11.05 -4.59
C PHE A 290 1.06 -11.39 -3.42
N THR A 291 0.05 -12.23 -3.64
CA THR A 291 -0.82 -12.73 -2.57
C THR A 291 -0.03 -13.55 -1.55
N TRP A 292 0.90 -14.40 -2.00
CA TRP A 292 1.70 -15.22 -1.09
C TRP A 292 2.58 -14.39 -0.16
N ILE A 293 3.14 -13.25 -0.62
CA ILE A 293 3.94 -12.36 0.23
C ILE A 293 3.10 -11.81 1.40
N VAL A 294 1.84 -11.44 1.15
CA VAL A 294 0.99 -10.67 2.09
C VAL A 294 0.12 -11.58 2.96
N GLU A 295 -0.53 -12.56 2.36
CA GLU A 295 -1.64 -13.31 2.97
C GLU A 295 -1.28 -14.72 3.43
N ALA A 296 -0.01 -15.12 3.32
CA ALA A 296 0.41 -16.48 3.66
C ALA A 296 -0.16 -16.90 5.04
N PRO A 297 -1.09 -17.86 5.15
CA PRO A 297 -1.52 -18.45 6.40
C PRO A 297 -0.36 -19.18 7.08
N GLU A 298 -0.41 -19.44 8.38
CA GLU A 298 0.71 -19.97 9.17
C GLU A 298 1.35 -21.26 8.62
N HIS A 299 0.62 -22.05 7.85
CA HIS A 299 1.12 -23.25 7.17
C HIS A 299 1.59 -23.02 5.72
N THR A 300 1.37 -21.84 5.14
CA THR A 300 1.44 -21.61 3.69
C THR A 300 2.81 -21.08 3.20
N ALA A 301 3.71 -20.67 4.07
CA ALA A 301 4.98 -20.11 3.59
C ALA A 301 5.89 -21.20 2.98
N ARG A 302 5.90 -22.42 3.53
CA ARG A 302 6.50 -23.59 2.86
C ARG A 302 5.72 -23.99 1.61
N ILE A 303 4.40 -23.83 1.63
CA ILE A 303 3.53 -24.06 0.50
C ILE A 303 3.78 -23.01 -0.59
N ALA A 304 3.98 -21.74 -0.27
CA ALA A 304 4.28 -20.69 -1.23
C ALA A 304 5.62 -20.90 -1.95
N GLU A 305 6.67 -21.34 -1.22
CA GLU A 305 7.95 -21.71 -1.82
C GLU A 305 7.80 -22.92 -2.76
N ALA A 306 7.13 -23.99 -2.30
CA ALA A 306 6.85 -25.17 -3.10
C ALA A 306 5.97 -24.83 -4.32
N ARG A 307 4.92 -24.01 -4.13
CA ARG A 307 4.03 -23.58 -5.21
C ARG A 307 4.76 -22.76 -6.27
N ALA A 308 5.65 -21.85 -5.86
CA ALA A 308 6.48 -21.10 -6.80
C ALA A 308 7.38 -22.04 -7.62
N ALA A 309 7.99 -23.04 -6.98
CA ALA A 309 8.80 -24.03 -7.66
C ALA A 309 7.98 -24.88 -8.63
N GLU A 310 6.79 -25.34 -8.23
CA GLU A 310 5.85 -26.08 -9.09
C GLU A 310 5.43 -25.28 -10.32
N LEU A 311 5.06 -24.00 -10.14
CA LEU A 311 4.66 -23.13 -11.24
C LEU A 311 5.82 -22.88 -12.22
N LEU A 312 7.02 -22.61 -11.71
CA LEU A 312 8.21 -22.44 -12.56
C LEU A 312 8.54 -23.70 -13.35
N GLU A 313 8.39 -24.86 -12.73
CA GLU A 313 8.59 -26.15 -13.42
C GLU A 313 7.49 -26.42 -14.45
N ALA A 314 6.23 -26.10 -14.12
CA ALA A 314 5.09 -26.21 -15.02
C ALA A 314 5.23 -25.30 -16.26
N ILE A 315 5.75 -24.07 -16.07
CA ILE A 315 6.06 -23.15 -17.16
C ILE A 315 7.17 -23.74 -18.06
N ARG A 316 8.28 -24.24 -17.47
CA ARG A 316 9.37 -24.87 -18.22
C ARG A 316 8.92 -26.08 -19.03
N LYS A 317 7.99 -26.88 -18.48
CA LYS A 317 7.41 -28.04 -19.16
C LYS A 317 6.35 -27.69 -20.19
N GLY A 318 5.96 -26.41 -20.28
CA GLY A 318 4.92 -25.94 -21.19
C GLY A 318 3.49 -26.32 -20.78
N THR A 319 3.27 -26.76 -19.53
CA THR A 319 1.93 -27.10 -19.00
C THR A 319 1.15 -25.88 -18.49
N ARG A 320 1.82 -24.73 -18.32
CA ARG A 320 1.23 -23.44 -17.95
C ARG A 320 1.65 -22.33 -18.93
N PRO A 321 1.26 -22.43 -20.22
CA PRO A 321 1.61 -21.44 -21.23
C PRO A 321 0.92 -20.09 -20.99
N ASP A 322 -0.15 -20.05 -20.21
CA ASP A 322 -0.88 -18.87 -19.78
C ASP A 322 -0.05 -17.94 -18.88
N LEU A 323 0.91 -18.50 -18.14
CA LEU A 323 1.81 -17.75 -17.25
C LEU A 323 3.15 -17.39 -17.91
N ALA A 324 3.57 -18.16 -18.93
CA ALA A 324 4.85 -18.00 -19.58
C ALA A 324 4.98 -16.61 -20.24
N GLY A 325 6.00 -15.83 -19.83
CA GLY A 325 6.23 -14.49 -20.35
C GLY A 325 5.14 -13.47 -19.97
N ASN A 326 4.20 -13.81 -19.08
CA ASN A 326 3.25 -12.83 -18.57
C ASN A 326 3.97 -11.75 -17.76
N ARG A 327 3.57 -10.51 -17.92
CA ARG A 327 4.20 -9.39 -17.23
C ARG A 327 3.43 -9.00 -15.97
N TYR A 328 4.17 -8.73 -14.91
CA TYR A 328 3.64 -8.13 -13.71
C TYR A 328 4.01 -6.67 -13.59
N TYR A 329 3.18 -5.94 -12.88
CA TYR A 329 3.36 -4.54 -12.51
C TYR A 329 2.97 -4.35 -11.06
N ALA A 330 3.67 -3.48 -10.34
CA ALA A 330 3.20 -3.00 -9.06
C ALA A 330 3.66 -1.56 -8.80
N VAL A 331 2.74 -0.73 -8.33
CA VAL A 331 3.03 0.62 -7.88
C VAL A 331 2.84 0.71 -6.37
N THR A 332 3.79 1.35 -5.69
CA THR A 332 3.68 1.65 -4.26
C THR A 332 3.37 3.13 -4.10
N LEU A 333 2.27 3.42 -3.41
CA LEU A 333 1.70 4.76 -3.27
C LEU A 333 1.61 5.16 -1.80
N SER A 334 1.64 6.46 -1.53
CA SER A 334 1.15 7.06 -0.30
C SER A 334 0.52 8.41 -0.59
N GLY A 335 -0.32 8.91 0.31
CA GLY A 335 -0.86 10.26 0.23
C GLY A 335 0.08 11.30 0.85
N ALA A 336 -0.03 12.54 0.41
CA ALA A 336 0.64 13.70 0.99
C ALA A 336 -0.24 14.94 0.80
N ALA A 337 -1.27 15.08 1.64
CA ALA A 337 -2.14 16.26 1.73
C ALA A 337 -2.60 16.80 0.35
N GLY A 338 -3.27 15.97 -0.45
CA GLY A 338 -3.81 16.32 -1.76
C GLY A 338 -2.94 15.91 -2.95
N ARG A 339 -1.80 15.26 -2.69
CA ARG A 339 -0.92 14.69 -3.72
C ARG A 339 -0.70 13.21 -3.52
N VAL A 340 -0.66 12.47 -4.62
CA VAL A 340 -0.20 11.08 -4.65
C VAL A 340 1.33 11.08 -4.72
N MET A 341 1.95 10.36 -3.80
CA MET A 341 3.38 10.08 -3.83
C MET A 341 3.62 8.69 -4.37
N VAL A 342 4.21 8.58 -5.55
CA VAL A 342 4.70 7.31 -6.09
C VAL A 342 6.01 6.99 -5.35
N ARG A 343 5.96 6.00 -4.48
CA ARG A 343 7.12 5.58 -3.67
C ARG A 343 8.00 4.59 -4.41
N ASP A 344 7.37 3.76 -5.24
CA ASP A 344 8.07 2.78 -6.05
C ASP A 344 7.26 2.34 -7.25
N TRP A 345 7.96 1.89 -8.29
CA TRP A 345 7.42 1.23 -9.47
C TRP A 345 8.27 0.01 -9.80
N ILE A 346 7.65 -1.14 -9.88
CA ILE A 346 8.30 -2.37 -10.31
C ILE A 346 7.51 -3.03 -11.45
N GLU A 347 8.23 -3.64 -12.37
CA GLU A 347 7.70 -4.43 -13.47
C GLU A 347 8.70 -5.52 -13.86
N GLY A 348 8.23 -6.60 -14.43
CA GLY A 348 9.06 -7.73 -14.88
C GLY A 348 8.21 -8.87 -15.44
N GLU A 349 8.81 -10.04 -15.57
CA GLU A 349 8.13 -11.25 -16.00
C GLU A 349 7.64 -12.06 -14.81
N PHE A 350 6.56 -12.83 -14.99
CA PHE A 350 5.95 -13.64 -13.95
C PHE A 350 6.96 -14.59 -13.29
N GLU A 351 7.81 -15.22 -14.09
CA GLU A 351 8.82 -16.16 -13.63
C GLU A 351 9.83 -15.50 -12.69
N GLU A 352 10.24 -14.26 -13.00
CA GLU A 352 11.14 -13.47 -12.14
C GLU A 352 10.48 -13.19 -10.78
N LEU A 353 9.18 -12.84 -10.78
CA LEU A 353 8.44 -12.58 -9.57
C LEU A 353 8.29 -13.86 -8.72
N ALA A 354 7.87 -14.96 -9.32
CA ALA A 354 7.72 -16.23 -8.63
C ALA A 354 9.03 -16.70 -7.99
N ALA A 355 10.15 -16.60 -8.73
CA ALA A 355 11.48 -16.93 -8.24
C ALA A 355 11.94 -15.99 -7.11
N ALA A 356 11.64 -14.69 -7.22
CA ALA A 356 11.99 -13.71 -6.19
C ALA A 356 11.22 -13.95 -4.89
N VAL A 357 9.95 -14.31 -4.97
CA VAL A 357 9.08 -14.63 -3.81
C VAL A 357 9.53 -15.92 -3.12
N ALA A 358 9.83 -16.97 -3.90
CA ALA A 358 10.41 -18.19 -3.34
C ALA A 358 11.72 -17.89 -2.57
N ALA A 359 12.62 -17.14 -3.19
CA ALA A 359 13.87 -16.72 -2.56
C ALA A 359 13.64 -15.87 -1.30
N TRP A 360 12.59 -15.03 -1.26
CA TRP A 360 12.26 -14.23 -0.08
C TRP A 360 11.97 -15.12 1.13
N PHE A 361 11.18 -16.15 0.97
CA PHE A 361 10.85 -17.09 2.05
C PHE A 361 12.06 -17.94 2.46
N THR A 362 12.84 -18.42 1.52
CA THR A 362 14.10 -19.15 1.81
C THR A 362 15.10 -18.29 2.58
N ASP A 363 15.26 -17.03 2.18
CA ASP A 363 16.15 -16.08 2.84
C ASP A 363 15.71 -15.74 4.27
N LEU A 364 14.40 -15.77 4.54
CA LEU A 364 13.82 -15.52 5.87
C LEU A 364 13.76 -16.77 6.78
N ALA A 365 14.05 -17.96 6.28
CA ALA A 365 14.02 -19.18 7.09
C ALA A 365 15.01 -19.09 8.25
N ILE A 366 14.54 -19.32 9.49
CA ILE A 366 15.35 -19.31 10.71
C ILE A 366 14.77 -20.27 11.74
N VAL A 367 15.59 -20.80 12.62
CA VAL A 367 15.18 -21.67 13.72
C VAL A 367 14.34 -20.91 14.75
N TRP A 368 13.39 -21.59 15.41
CA TRP A 368 12.69 -21.07 16.59
C TRP A 368 13.65 -20.84 17.77
N ALA A 369 13.29 -19.93 18.66
CA ALA A 369 14.11 -19.58 19.83
C ALA A 369 14.36 -20.74 20.80
N ASP A 370 13.51 -21.74 20.81
CA ASP A 370 13.66 -22.98 21.58
C ASP A 370 14.50 -24.06 20.86
N GLY A 371 14.82 -23.82 19.59
CA GLY A 371 15.59 -24.74 18.76
C GLY A 371 14.81 -25.95 18.23
N SER A 372 13.52 -26.05 18.49
CA SER A 372 12.68 -27.23 18.17
C SER A 372 12.56 -27.51 16.68
N ALA A 373 12.43 -26.45 15.86
CA ALA A 373 12.22 -26.56 14.43
C ALA A 373 12.54 -25.24 13.71
N LEU A 374 12.45 -25.25 12.38
CA LEU A 374 12.38 -24.01 11.59
C LEU A 374 11.09 -23.26 11.90
N ALA A 375 11.22 -21.98 12.18
CA ALA A 375 10.08 -21.08 12.28
C ALA A 375 9.34 -21.02 10.94
N SER A 376 8.02 -20.88 10.99
CA SER A 376 7.25 -20.56 9.81
C SER A 376 7.75 -19.22 9.25
N PRO A 377 8.08 -19.12 7.95
CA PRO A 377 8.55 -17.88 7.38
C PRO A 377 7.56 -16.74 7.66
N PRO A 378 8.05 -15.58 8.13
CA PRO A 378 7.18 -14.49 8.53
C PRO A 378 6.48 -13.86 7.33
N LYS A 379 5.20 -13.52 7.49
CA LYS A 379 4.45 -12.69 6.55
C LYS A 379 5.12 -11.32 6.41
N PHE A 380 4.94 -10.67 5.27
CA PHE A 380 5.50 -9.35 5.01
C PHE A 380 5.22 -8.34 6.13
N MET A 381 3.97 -8.28 6.60
CA MET A 381 3.58 -7.37 7.68
C MET A 381 4.19 -7.73 9.05
N ALA A 382 4.51 -9.00 9.29
CA ALA A 382 5.25 -9.42 10.48
C ALA A 382 6.71 -8.94 10.41
N VAL A 383 7.33 -8.97 9.21
CA VAL A 383 8.66 -8.39 8.98
C VAL A 383 8.65 -6.89 9.23
N VAL A 384 7.69 -6.15 8.64
CA VAL A 384 7.55 -4.70 8.86
C VAL A 384 7.32 -4.40 10.36
N GLY A 385 6.43 -5.15 11.02
CA GLY A 385 6.11 -5.00 12.43
C GLY A 385 7.29 -5.27 13.36
N ALA A 386 8.24 -6.12 12.96
CA ALA A 386 9.46 -6.36 13.73
C ALA A 386 10.43 -5.17 13.74
N LEU A 387 10.25 -4.18 12.85
CA LEU A 387 11.14 -3.02 12.71
C LEU A 387 10.66 -1.79 13.49
N VAL A 388 9.41 -1.77 13.92
CA VAL A 388 8.78 -0.62 14.56
C VAL A 388 8.07 -1.02 15.85
N ARG A 389 7.76 -0.04 16.68
CA ARG A 389 6.95 -0.27 17.88
C ARG A 389 5.50 -0.54 17.51
N GLU A 390 4.94 0.32 16.68
CA GLU A 390 3.59 0.21 16.15
C GLU A 390 3.63 0.27 14.61
N LEU A 391 2.79 -0.51 13.95
CA LEU A 391 2.78 -0.60 12.47
C LEU A 391 2.54 0.76 11.78
N LYS A 392 1.77 1.64 12.41
CA LYS A 392 1.51 3.00 11.91
C LYS A 392 2.78 3.87 11.81
N ASP A 393 3.83 3.53 12.58
CA ASP A 393 5.10 4.27 12.60
C ASP A 393 6.07 3.82 11.51
N ALA A 394 5.68 2.85 10.67
CA ALA A 394 6.52 2.36 9.58
C ALA A 394 6.56 3.39 8.44
N PRO A 395 7.75 3.93 8.09
CA PRO A 395 7.87 4.88 6.98
C PRO A 395 7.48 4.24 5.65
N ALA A 396 6.66 4.93 4.86
CA ALA A 396 6.21 4.43 3.56
C ALA A 396 7.36 4.08 2.60
N SER A 397 8.46 4.84 2.65
CA SER A 397 9.68 4.55 1.86
C SER A 397 10.33 3.23 2.26
N LEU A 398 10.43 2.94 3.56
CA LEU A 398 10.98 1.68 4.06
C LEU A 398 10.11 0.48 3.65
N VAL A 399 8.79 0.64 3.72
CA VAL A 399 7.84 -0.40 3.27
C VAL A 399 8.01 -0.66 1.77
N ALA A 400 8.13 0.39 0.95
CA ALA A 400 8.35 0.28 -0.49
C ALA A 400 9.67 -0.43 -0.84
N GLU A 401 10.76 -0.09 -0.14
CA GLU A 401 12.07 -0.73 -0.34
C GLU A 401 12.05 -2.22 0.05
N LEU A 402 11.38 -2.56 1.16
CA LEU A 402 11.22 -3.96 1.59
C LEU A 402 10.34 -4.74 0.60
N TRP A 403 9.28 -4.11 0.07
CA TRP A 403 8.44 -4.72 -0.95
C TRP A 403 9.25 -5.01 -2.22
N ARG A 404 10.06 -4.06 -2.66
CA ARG A 404 10.99 -4.26 -3.78
C ARG A 404 12.00 -5.38 -3.49
N ALA A 405 12.51 -5.46 -2.26
CA ALA A 405 13.41 -6.53 -1.86
C ALA A 405 12.73 -7.90 -1.97
N ALA A 406 11.46 -8.02 -1.55
CA ALA A 406 10.68 -9.26 -1.65
C ALA A 406 10.36 -9.62 -3.12
N ALA A 407 9.76 -8.68 -3.87
CA ALA A 407 9.24 -8.95 -5.21
C ALA A 407 10.30 -8.99 -6.31
N ARG A 408 11.51 -8.47 -6.09
CA ARG A 408 12.60 -8.42 -7.09
C ARG A 408 13.94 -8.96 -6.61
N ARG A 409 13.94 -9.71 -5.52
CA ARG A 409 15.18 -10.26 -4.91
C ARG A 409 16.29 -9.20 -4.76
N LYS A 410 15.94 -7.94 -4.46
CA LYS A 410 16.92 -6.88 -4.19
C LYS A 410 17.47 -6.99 -2.77
N ALA A 411 18.57 -6.30 -2.50
CA ALA A 411 19.14 -6.21 -1.17
C ALA A 411 18.11 -5.68 -0.16
N VAL A 412 18.15 -6.22 1.07
CA VAL A 412 17.35 -5.67 2.18
C VAL A 412 17.92 -4.30 2.55
N PRO A 413 17.08 -3.28 2.80
CA PRO A 413 17.57 -1.95 3.13
C PRO A 413 18.40 -1.92 4.43
N ARG A 414 19.51 -1.18 4.44
CA ARG A 414 20.35 -1.02 5.64
C ARG A 414 19.59 -0.38 6.82
N ALA A 415 18.63 0.49 6.51
CA ALA A 415 17.72 1.06 7.51
C ALA A 415 16.84 0.00 8.20
N ALA A 416 16.43 -1.04 7.46
CA ALA A 416 15.70 -2.18 8.02
C ALA A 416 16.59 -3.01 8.96
N LEU A 417 17.85 -3.28 8.56
CA LEU A 417 18.83 -3.95 9.41
C LEU A 417 19.03 -3.22 10.74
N ALA A 418 19.26 -1.89 10.69
CA ALA A 418 19.48 -1.08 11.89
C ALA A 418 18.27 -1.13 12.86
N ARG A 419 17.05 -1.07 12.31
CA ARG A 419 15.83 -1.17 13.11
C ARG A 419 15.64 -2.58 13.71
N ALA A 420 15.84 -3.63 12.91
CA ALA A 420 15.74 -5.01 13.37
C ALA A 420 16.75 -5.29 14.51
N LEU A 421 18.00 -4.87 14.32
CA LEU A 421 19.04 -5.00 15.35
C LEU A 421 18.69 -4.23 16.63
N GLY A 422 18.22 -2.98 16.51
CA GLY A 422 17.81 -2.18 17.67
C GLY A 422 16.68 -2.86 18.46
N ARG A 423 15.70 -3.43 17.79
CA ARG A 423 14.60 -4.17 18.42
C ARG A 423 15.06 -5.49 19.08
N ALA A 424 15.93 -6.24 18.39
CA ALA A 424 16.50 -7.47 18.94
C ALA A 424 17.31 -7.21 20.22
N ARG A 425 18.11 -6.14 20.25
CA ARG A 425 18.88 -5.72 21.44
C ARG A 425 17.98 -5.42 22.63
N LEU A 426 16.90 -4.67 22.41
CA LEU A 426 15.97 -4.35 23.50
C LEU A 426 15.36 -5.61 24.08
N ALA A 427 14.98 -6.58 23.26
CA ALA A 427 14.45 -7.86 23.73
C ALA A 427 15.48 -8.67 24.53
N PHE A 428 16.72 -8.79 24.02
CA PHE A 428 17.80 -9.52 24.74
C PHE A 428 18.12 -8.89 26.11
N LEU A 429 18.12 -7.55 26.20
CA LEU A 429 18.35 -6.84 27.45
C LEU A 429 17.22 -6.98 28.48
N ALA A 430 15.98 -7.11 27.97
CA ALA A 430 14.80 -7.35 28.80
C ALA A 430 14.59 -8.83 29.17
N ASP A 431 15.53 -9.71 28.78
CA ASP A 431 15.40 -11.18 28.89
C ASP A 431 14.14 -11.72 28.18
N GLU A 432 13.71 -11.03 27.13
CA GLU A 432 12.60 -11.42 26.28
C GLU A 432 13.11 -12.12 25.01
N SER A 433 12.31 -13.00 24.45
CA SER A 433 12.59 -13.56 23.12
C SER A 433 12.36 -12.49 22.05
N PRO A 434 13.37 -12.15 21.23
CA PRO A 434 13.18 -11.20 20.14
C PRO A 434 12.20 -11.75 19.12
N ARG A 435 11.51 -10.83 18.41
CA ARG A 435 10.61 -11.22 17.32
C ARG A 435 11.41 -11.96 16.25
N VAL A 436 11.06 -13.20 15.99
CA VAL A 436 11.72 -14.08 15.01
C VAL A 436 11.83 -13.43 13.63
N ALA A 437 10.79 -12.69 13.21
CA ALA A 437 10.79 -11.96 11.93
C ALA A 437 11.92 -10.92 11.81
N GLY A 438 12.34 -10.29 12.92
CA GLY A 438 13.47 -9.35 12.93
C GLY A 438 14.81 -10.06 12.71
N LEU A 439 15.02 -11.20 13.36
CA LEU A 439 16.23 -12.02 13.19
C LEU A 439 16.27 -12.70 11.82
N ALA A 440 15.12 -13.17 11.32
CA ALA A 440 14.97 -13.67 9.96
C ALA A 440 15.40 -12.61 8.93
N LEU A 441 14.98 -11.35 9.13
CA LEU A 441 15.37 -10.25 8.26
C LEU A 441 16.88 -9.92 8.34
N ILE A 442 17.49 -9.99 9.54
CA ILE A 442 18.94 -9.85 9.70
C ILE A 442 19.65 -10.93 8.88
N LYS A 443 19.22 -12.20 8.99
CA LYS A 443 19.78 -13.29 8.19
C LYS A 443 19.59 -13.04 6.68
N ALA A 444 18.39 -12.66 6.25
CA ALA A 444 18.10 -12.35 4.84
C ALA A 444 18.97 -11.19 4.29
N TYR A 445 19.23 -10.17 5.11
CA TYR A 445 20.15 -9.08 4.76
C TYR A 445 21.54 -9.64 4.40
N HIS A 446 22.14 -10.44 5.27
CA HIS A 446 23.46 -11.01 5.04
C HIS A 446 23.48 -12.02 3.91
N THR A 447 22.43 -12.81 3.73
CA THR A 447 22.28 -13.71 2.57
C THR A 447 22.37 -12.94 1.25
N ARG A 448 21.84 -11.72 1.18
CA ARG A 448 21.71 -10.97 -0.08
C ARG A 448 22.86 -10.04 -0.41
N ILE A 449 23.64 -9.62 0.57
CA ILE A 449 24.74 -8.66 0.34
C ILE A 449 26.13 -9.29 0.45
N ASN A 450 26.28 -10.40 1.15
CA ASN A 450 27.56 -11.02 1.36
C ASN A 450 27.88 -12.08 0.29
N SER A 451 29.15 -12.17 -0.07
CA SER A 451 29.66 -13.19 -1.00
C SER A 451 29.64 -14.62 -0.42
N TRP A 452 29.37 -14.78 0.87
CA TRP A 452 29.32 -16.10 1.52
C TRP A 452 28.16 -16.96 1.04
N GLY A 453 27.05 -16.34 0.62
CA GLY A 453 25.90 -17.06 0.09
C GLY A 453 25.23 -18.01 1.08
N TYR A 454 24.48 -18.97 0.55
CA TYR A 454 23.65 -19.89 1.32
C TYR A 454 24.43 -20.73 2.36
N PRO A 455 25.64 -21.29 2.08
CA PRO A 455 26.34 -22.14 3.07
C PRO A 455 26.68 -21.41 4.36
N ALA A 456 26.99 -20.11 4.31
CA ALA A 456 27.34 -19.32 5.48
C ALA A 456 26.12 -18.85 6.26
N MET A 457 25.04 -18.46 5.57
CA MET A 457 23.81 -17.92 6.17
C MET A 457 22.74 -19.01 6.32
N GLN A 458 23.04 -20.02 7.14
CA GLN A 458 22.12 -21.12 7.41
C GLN A 458 20.99 -20.70 8.37
N PRO A 459 19.82 -21.35 8.30
CA PRO A 459 18.71 -21.09 9.22
C PRO A 459 19.00 -21.54 10.66
N TYR A 460 19.89 -22.50 10.85
CA TYR A 460 20.37 -23.02 12.12
C TYR A 460 21.74 -22.47 12.48
N LEU A 461 22.25 -22.87 13.65
CA LEU A 461 23.63 -22.59 14.08
C LEU A 461 24.62 -23.06 13.03
N ASN A 462 25.51 -22.16 12.59
CA ASN A 462 26.65 -22.50 11.73
C ASN A 462 27.93 -22.40 12.51
N GLU A 463 28.47 -23.55 12.98
CA GLU A 463 29.71 -23.63 13.70
C GLU A 463 30.94 -23.28 12.85
N ASN A 464 30.79 -23.29 11.54
CA ASN A 464 31.85 -22.97 10.56
C ASN A 464 31.59 -21.62 9.85
N HIS A 465 30.84 -20.72 10.47
CA HIS A 465 30.60 -19.39 9.89
C HIS A 465 31.95 -18.66 9.73
N PRO A 466 32.20 -17.98 8.58
CA PRO A 466 33.50 -17.37 8.32
C PRO A 466 33.77 -16.09 9.12
N ASP A 467 32.73 -15.41 9.60
CA ASP A 467 32.87 -14.11 10.26
C ASP A 467 33.01 -14.25 11.79
N VAL A 468 34.06 -13.62 12.33
CA VAL A 468 34.38 -13.62 13.74
C VAL A 468 33.30 -12.94 14.61
N ALA A 469 32.58 -11.93 14.07
CA ALA A 469 31.50 -11.26 14.80
C ALA A 469 30.37 -12.25 15.17
N TYR A 470 30.04 -13.16 14.25
CA TYR A 470 29.06 -14.22 14.50
C TYR A 470 29.51 -15.12 15.68
N HIS A 471 30.77 -15.56 15.67
CA HIS A 471 31.32 -16.39 16.76
C HIS A 471 31.47 -15.63 18.08
N ALA A 472 31.72 -14.33 18.04
CA ALA A 472 31.72 -13.48 19.24
C ALA A 472 30.32 -13.46 19.90
N GLY A 473 29.25 -13.42 19.10
CA GLY A 473 27.88 -13.57 19.59
C GLY A 473 27.60 -14.95 20.20
N ARG A 474 28.05 -16.02 19.54
CA ARG A 474 27.99 -17.39 20.06
C ARG A 474 28.66 -17.50 21.44
N LEU A 475 29.88 -16.94 21.57
CA LEU A 475 30.61 -16.97 22.82
C LEU A 475 29.85 -16.30 23.98
N LEU A 476 29.25 -15.12 23.71
CA LEU A 476 28.44 -14.44 24.73
C LEU A 476 27.27 -15.31 25.20
N ALA A 477 26.60 -16.03 24.30
CA ALA A 477 25.50 -16.94 24.63
C ALA A 477 25.97 -18.08 25.55
N VAL A 478 27.11 -18.68 25.23
CA VAL A 478 27.70 -19.77 26.06
C VAL A 478 28.12 -19.26 27.44
N LEU A 479 28.74 -18.07 27.53
CA LEU A 479 29.14 -17.46 28.80
C LEU A 479 27.94 -17.08 29.68
N ALA A 480 26.86 -16.61 29.09
CA ALA A 480 25.60 -16.33 29.79
C ALA A 480 24.97 -17.62 30.34
N ARG A 481 24.95 -18.68 29.54
CA ARG A 481 24.46 -20.00 29.97
C ARG A 481 25.33 -20.60 31.06
N LEU A 482 26.66 -20.48 30.98
CA LEU A 482 27.58 -20.88 32.02
C LEU A 482 27.28 -20.17 33.34
N GLN A 483 27.10 -18.86 33.33
CA GLN A 483 26.73 -18.10 34.53
C GLN A 483 25.42 -18.63 35.14
N TYR A 484 24.39 -18.85 34.30
CA TYR A 484 23.11 -19.38 34.78
C TYR A 484 23.28 -20.79 35.39
N ALA A 485 24.06 -21.66 34.76
CA ALA A 485 24.34 -23.01 35.29
C ALA A 485 25.05 -22.98 36.65
N ALA A 486 25.95 -22.01 36.85
CA ALA A 486 26.76 -21.92 38.10
C ALA A 486 26.06 -21.17 39.24
N LEU A 487 25.15 -20.24 38.95
CA LEU A 487 24.59 -19.31 39.95
C LEU A 487 23.05 -19.31 40.02
N GLY A 488 22.36 -19.96 39.03
CA GLY A 488 20.93 -19.82 38.87
C GLY A 488 20.52 -18.42 38.38
N GLU A 489 19.31 -17.99 38.71
CA GLU A 489 18.85 -16.65 38.42
C GLU A 489 19.59 -15.59 39.23
N VAL A 490 20.04 -14.55 38.55
CA VAL A 490 20.71 -13.39 39.15
C VAL A 490 20.01 -12.11 38.70
N GLY A 491 19.93 -11.08 39.53
CA GLY A 491 19.19 -9.85 39.24
C GLY A 491 19.66 -9.09 37.98
N ALA A 492 20.93 -9.24 37.59
CA ALA A 492 21.44 -8.76 36.29
C ALA A 492 22.57 -9.70 35.85
N GLY A 493 22.32 -10.47 34.82
CA GLY A 493 23.24 -11.44 34.24
C GLY A 493 24.29 -10.86 33.32
N VAL A 494 25.08 -11.73 32.69
CA VAL A 494 26.09 -11.37 31.68
C VAL A 494 25.46 -10.59 30.53
N VAL A 495 24.27 -10.96 30.09
CA VAL A 495 23.58 -10.31 28.94
C VAL A 495 23.21 -8.86 29.29
N GLN A 496 22.52 -8.64 30.38
CA GLN A 496 22.07 -7.32 30.80
C GLN A 496 23.24 -6.35 31.01
N ARG A 497 24.36 -6.84 31.51
CA ARG A 497 25.55 -6.01 31.81
C ARG A 497 26.46 -5.79 30.63
N TYR A 498 26.61 -6.77 29.76
CA TYR A 498 27.69 -6.76 28.76
C TYR A 498 27.28 -6.89 27.33
N TYR A 499 26.01 -7.22 26.99
CA TYR A 499 25.58 -7.44 25.59
C TYR A 499 25.93 -6.26 24.69
N ILE A 500 25.59 -5.02 25.09
CA ILE A 500 25.83 -3.82 24.27
C ILE A 500 27.33 -3.65 24.04
N ALA A 501 28.14 -3.66 25.12
CA ALA A 501 29.58 -3.47 25.02
C ALA A 501 30.27 -4.62 24.26
N ALA A 502 29.87 -5.88 24.49
CA ALA A 502 30.39 -7.02 23.75
C ALA A 502 30.04 -6.99 22.24
N SER A 503 28.85 -6.54 21.90
CA SER A 503 28.43 -6.39 20.49
C SER A 503 29.07 -5.20 19.77
N GLN A 504 29.59 -4.20 20.49
CA GLN A 504 30.26 -3.04 19.90
C GLN A 504 31.78 -3.14 19.93
N THR A 505 32.34 -3.65 21.04
CA THR A 505 33.77 -3.73 21.30
C THR A 505 34.15 -5.11 21.84
N PRO A 506 34.02 -6.18 21.01
CA PRO A 506 34.18 -7.57 21.50
C PRO A 506 35.55 -7.85 22.08
N ALA A 507 36.63 -7.31 21.52
CA ALA A 507 37.99 -7.55 22.05
C ALA A 507 38.17 -7.05 23.48
N LEU A 508 37.54 -5.93 23.84
CA LEU A 508 37.65 -5.36 25.19
C LEU A 508 36.88 -6.18 26.24
N VAL A 509 35.72 -6.72 25.85
CA VAL A 509 34.75 -7.32 26.79
C VAL A 509 34.90 -8.83 26.89
N LEU A 510 34.97 -9.53 25.75
CA LEU A 510 34.92 -11.00 25.73
C LEU A 510 36.15 -11.63 26.37
N GLY A 511 37.36 -11.09 26.17
CA GLY A 511 38.58 -11.58 26.84
C GLY A 511 38.48 -11.54 28.37
N ARG A 512 37.91 -10.46 28.93
CA ARG A 512 37.64 -10.34 30.35
C ARG A 512 36.58 -11.33 30.83
N LEU A 513 35.53 -11.54 30.07
CA LEU A 513 34.48 -12.50 30.43
C LEU A 513 34.98 -13.94 30.37
N ILE A 514 35.86 -14.30 29.44
CA ILE A 514 36.53 -15.60 29.39
C ILE A 514 37.40 -15.78 30.65
N GLY A 515 38.19 -14.78 31.04
CA GLY A 515 38.96 -14.83 32.28
C GLY A 515 38.08 -15.08 33.51
N ASN A 516 36.96 -14.38 33.61
CA ASN A 516 36.02 -14.52 34.73
C ASN A 516 35.23 -15.84 34.69
N SER A 517 35.13 -16.52 33.56
CA SER A 517 34.38 -17.78 33.43
C SER A 517 34.95 -18.91 34.30
N LYS A 518 36.24 -18.87 34.60
CA LYS A 518 36.92 -19.83 35.51
C LYS A 518 36.23 -19.91 36.86
N ASN A 519 35.75 -18.78 37.40
CA ASN A 519 35.05 -18.74 38.68
C ASN A 519 33.66 -19.40 38.63
N HIS A 520 33.05 -19.49 37.44
CA HIS A 520 31.78 -20.18 37.24
C HIS A 520 32.01 -21.68 37.00
N LEU A 521 33.02 -22.01 36.19
CA LEU A 521 33.40 -23.40 35.91
C LEU A 521 33.74 -24.18 37.21
N SER A 522 34.46 -23.54 38.15
CA SER A 522 34.82 -24.16 39.43
C SER A 522 33.64 -24.49 40.35
N LYS A 523 32.43 -23.98 40.05
CA LYS A 523 31.20 -24.26 40.81
C LYS A 523 30.36 -25.39 40.22
N LEU A 524 30.72 -25.86 39.04
CA LEU A 524 30.01 -26.94 38.33
C LEU A 524 30.64 -28.30 38.63
N ASP A 525 29.83 -29.36 38.42
CA ASP A 525 30.38 -30.71 38.37
C ASP A 525 31.39 -30.87 37.22
N GLY A 526 32.31 -31.85 37.36
CA GLY A 526 33.39 -32.00 36.39
C GLY A 526 32.96 -32.27 34.96
N GLY A 527 31.86 -32.97 34.76
CA GLY A 527 31.33 -33.26 33.42
C GLY A 527 30.78 -32.02 32.73
N LEU A 528 29.99 -31.22 33.45
CA LEU A 528 29.42 -29.99 32.94
C LEU A 528 30.47 -28.90 32.77
N SER A 529 31.44 -28.78 33.70
CA SER A 529 32.58 -27.88 33.56
C SER A 529 33.37 -28.17 32.28
N PHE A 530 33.72 -29.44 32.04
CA PHE A 530 34.44 -29.88 30.86
C PHE A 530 33.67 -29.59 29.55
N TRP A 531 32.35 -29.78 29.58
CA TRP A 531 31.51 -29.44 28.42
C TRP A 531 31.59 -27.95 28.07
N PHE A 532 31.45 -27.05 29.06
CA PHE A 532 31.57 -25.61 28.84
C PHE A 532 32.98 -25.19 28.41
N GLU A 533 34.02 -25.76 28.98
CA GLU A 533 35.41 -25.49 28.59
C GLU A 533 35.66 -25.84 27.13
N ASN A 534 35.24 -27.01 26.68
CA ASN A 534 35.35 -27.43 25.29
C ASN A 534 34.55 -26.52 24.33
N ARG A 535 33.33 -26.12 24.72
CA ARG A 535 32.53 -25.25 23.90
C ARG A 535 33.12 -23.84 23.77
N ILE A 536 33.64 -23.29 24.86
CA ILE A 536 34.37 -22.01 24.83
C ILE A 536 35.64 -22.14 23.97
N ALA A 537 36.43 -23.19 24.12
CA ALA A 537 37.65 -23.42 23.37
C ALA A 537 37.37 -23.56 21.86
N GLU A 538 36.32 -24.32 21.48
CA GLU A 538 35.86 -24.46 20.09
C GLU A 538 35.55 -23.10 19.47
N ILE A 539 34.73 -22.28 20.14
CA ILE A 539 34.33 -20.98 19.62
C ILE A 539 35.51 -20.01 19.55
N VAL A 540 36.37 -19.99 20.59
CA VAL A 540 37.57 -19.14 20.60
C VAL A 540 38.55 -19.55 19.50
N GLY A 541 38.67 -20.85 19.21
CA GLY A 541 39.45 -21.34 18.07
C GLY A 541 39.00 -20.80 16.70
N ARG A 542 37.77 -20.28 16.59
CA ARG A 542 37.24 -19.64 15.35
C ARG A 542 37.61 -18.17 15.23
N PHE A 543 38.21 -17.54 16.25
CA PHE A 543 38.53 -16.10 16.20
C PHE A 543 39.76 -15.78 15.33
N GLY A 544 40.53 -16.80 14.93
CA GLY A 544 41.80 -16.58 14.25
C GLY A 544 42.77 -15.80 15.15
N ASP A 545 43.54 -14.89 14.55
CA ASP A 545 44.59 -14.16 15.28
C ASP A 545 44.07 -13.02 16.17
N ARG A 546 42.88 -12.47 15.87
CA ARG A 546 42.39 -11.28 16.60
C ARG A 546 40.87 -11.19 16.65
N LEU A 547 40.33 -10.85 17.80
CA LEU A 547 39.00 -10.31 17.94
C LEU A 547 38.96 -8.86 17.40
N PRO A 548 37.92 -8.46 16.64
CA PRO A 548 37.74 -7.08 16.22
C PRO A 548 37.68 -6.14 17.43
N ARG A 549 38.35 -4.98 17.35
CA ARG A 549 38.26 -3.96 18.39
C ARG A 549 36.84 -3.36 18.45
N THR A 550 36.26 -3.07 17.28
CA THR A 550 34.93 -2.53 17.14
C THR A 550 34.18 -3.26 16.03
N LEU A 551 32.86 -3.37 16.16
CA LEU A 551 31.96 -3.87 15.12
C LEU A 551 31.08 -2.74 14.59
N ASP A 552 30.99 -2.66 13.27
CA ASP A 552 30.02 -1.81 12.59
C ASP A 552 28.59 -2.39 12.67
N LEU A 553 27.62 -1.81 11.97
CA LEU A 553 26.23 -2.27 12.00
C LEU A 553 26.09 -3.72 11.54
N GLU A 554 26.78 -4.07 10.48
CA GLU A 554 26.78 -5.40 9.88
C GLU A 554 27.38 -6.43 10.84
N GLY A 555 28.55 -6.16 11.40
CA GLY A 555 29.19 -7.02 12.40
C GLY A 555 28.34 -7.17 13.66
N GLN A 556 27.71 -6.10 14.16
CA GLN A 556 26.82 -6.16 15.32
C GLN A 556 25.56 -6.98 15.05
N SER A 557 25.06 -6.98 13.81
CA SER A 557 23.91 -7.79 13.42
C SER A 557 24.27 -9.28 13.27
N LEU A 558 25.48 -9.61 12.79
CA LEU A 558 26.02 -10.97 12.81
C LEU A 558 26.25 -11.47 14.24
N PHE A 559 26.74 -10.61 15.13
CA PHE A 559 26.84 -10.92 16.55
C PHE A 559 25.48 -11.31 17.14
N ALA A 560 24.44 -10.51 16.85
CA ALA A 560 23.08 -10.79 17.34
C ALA A 560 22.54 -12.12 16.79
N LEU A 561 22.81 -12.42 15.52
CA LEU A 561 22.39 -13.69 14.88
C LEU A 561 23.13 -14.89 15.50
N GLY A 562 24.44 -14.79 15.66
CA GLY A 562 25.26 -15.86 16.31
C GLY A 562 24.83 -16.12 17.74
N TYR A 563 24.54 -15.06 18.50
CA TYR A 563 24.00 -15.15 19.86
C TYR A 563 22.66 -15.93 19.88
N TYR A 564 21.72 -15.53 19.01
CA TYR A 564 20.40 -16.16 18.94
C TYR A 564 20.48 -17.64 18.54
N GLN A 565 21.21 -17.94 17.47
CA GLN A 565 21.27 -19.31 16.95
C GLN A 565 22.01 -20.26 17.92
N GLN A 566 23.00 -19.75 18.66
CA GLN A 566 23.66 -20.54 19.73
C GLN A 566 22.69 -20.83 20.88
N LEU A 567 21.89 -19.84 21.32
CA LEU A 567 20.86 -20.06 22.34
C LEU A 567 19.82 -21.09 21.91
N ALA A 568 19.33 -20.99 20.68
CA ALA A 568 18.37 -21.94 20.13
C ALA A 568 18.92 -23.36 20.07
N HIS A 569 20.15 -23.51 19.57
CA HIS A 569 20.86 -24.78 19.55
C HIS A 569 21.03 -25.41 20.96
N ASP A 570 21.45 -24.61 21.92
CA ASP A 570 21.67 -25.05 23.28
C ASP A 570 20.37 -25.45 24.01
N ARG A 571 19.25 -24.82 23.68
CA ARG A 571 17.93 -25.17 24.21
C ARG A 571 17.42 -26.49 23.63
N ALA A 572 17.59 -26.71 22.33
CA ALA A 572 17.25 -27.97 21.66
C ALA A 572 18.01 -29.17 22.19
N SER A 573 19.24 -28.95 22.66
CA SER A 573 20.15 -30.00 23.18
C SER A 573 19.85 -30.38 24.64
N ARG A 574 18.87 -29.78 25.32
CA ARG A 574 18.43 -30.21 26.66
C ARG A 574 17.64 -31.51 26.55
N PRO A 575 18.02 -32.58 27.26
CA PRO A 575 17.17 -33.78 27.37
C PRO A 575 15.84 -33.37 28.02
N ALA A 576 14.73 -33.83 27.48
CA ALA A 576 13.36 -33.61 27.97
C ALA A 576 13.09 -34.04 29.42
N ALA A 577 14.06 -34.72 30.07
CA ALA A 577 13.95 -35.32 31.41
C ALA A 577 14.03 -34.34 32.59
N LYS A 578 14.16 -33.01 32.40
CA LYS A 578 14.23 -32.06 33.53
C LYS A 578 13.07 -31.06 33.64
N GLU A 579 12.14 -31.02 32.70
CA GLU A 579 10.93 -30.18 32.84
C GLU A 579 9.87 -30.81 33.75
N GLU A 580 9.83 -32.13 33.89
CA GLU A 580 8.95 -32.81 34.84
C GLU A 580 9.37 -32.65 36.33
N ALA A 581 10.62 -32.34 36.60
CA ALA A 581 11.13 -32.19 37.97
C ALA A 581 11.00 -30.76 38.55
N ILE A 582 10.56 -29.76 37.76
CA ILE A 582 10.32 -28.38 38.22
C ILE A 582 8.81 -28.08 38.38
N ASN A 583 7.95 -28.94 37.81
CA ASN A 583 6.50 -28.85 37.94
C ASN A 583 5.89 -29.95 38.85
N ALA A 584 6.70 -30.70 39.57
CA ALA A 584 6.34 -31.59 40.68
C ALA A 584 6.87 -31.00 41.98
#